data_2073b4c4eb25a7ffd36f18731ff53a22
#
_entry.id   2073b4c4eb25a7ffd36f18731ff53a22
#
_cell.length_a   1.000
_cell.length_b   1.000
_cell.length_c   1.000
_cell.angle_alpha   90.00
_cell.angle_beta   90.00
_cell.angle_gamma   90.00
#
_symmetry.space_group_name_H-M   'P 1'
#
loop_
_entity.id
_entity.type
_entity.pdbx_description
1 polymer ?
#
loop_
_entity_poly.entity_id
_entity_poly.type
_entity_poly.pdbx_seq_one_letter_code
_entity_poly.pdbx_strand_id
1 'polypeptide(L)'
;MHPIDLAVVVAYVALITFVGIRFAQRVKTAKDFFLAGRSLTWWVIGLSIIGTNVDTNGYIGASGNAYSIGIAQANFEWIGAIPAMIIAALIFIPLYWRAGVYSIPEYLGLRYNQAVRVVAASIVVTVSVFAMGVAMWALAITLQTFIGWPIWLGILVSGTVVGLYSVAGGLGAVAITDSIQVCIMFVCGLIIVGIGISDAGGAQSFVAKLTAENPTHLQAYLPSDHESYPWHGVILGLGLVLSPAYWVGGQAILQRTLGAKTQWDASAG
;
A
#
# COMPACT_ATOMS: atom_id res chain seq x y z
N MET A 1 -16.25 23.37 -4.42
CA MET A 1 -16.20 22.47 -3.25
C MET A 1 -17.27 22.84 -2.25
N HIS A 2 -18.10 21.90 -1.82
CA HIS A 2 -19.10 22.18 -0.79
C HIS A 2 -18.41 22.38 0.58
N PRO A 3 -18.87 23.31 1.43
CA PRO A 3 -18.24 23.52 2.76
C PRO A 3 -18.13 22.26 3.62
N ILE A 4 -19.06 21.32 3.46
CA ILE A 4 -19.06 20.02 4.14
C ILE A 4 -17.85 19.19 3.71
N ASP A 5 -17.49 19.15 2.43
CA ASP A 5 -16.35 18.38 1.91
C ASP A 5 -15.04 18.89 2.51
N LEU A 6 -14.89 20.22 2.57
CA LEU A 6 -13.72 20.83 3.19
C LEU A 6 -13.63 20.50 4.68
N ALA A 7 -14.77 20.55 5.40
CA ALA A 7 -14.82 20.20 6.81
C ALA A 7 -14.42 18.75 7.07
N VAL A 8 -14.88 17.80 6.22
CA VAL A 8 -14.50 16.38 6.30
C VAL A 8 -13.00 16.19 6.09
N VAL A 9 -12.43 16.82 5.06
CA VAL A 9 -10.98 16.74 4.79
C VAL A 9 -10.17 17.31 5.95
N VAL A 10 -10.54 18.48 6.46
CA VAL A 10 -9.85 19.12 7.60
C VAL A 10 -9.95 18.26 8.86
N ALA A 11 -11.13 17.73 9.16
CA ALA A 11 -11.35 16.86 10.31
C ALA A 11 -10.51 15.57 10.21
N TYR A 12 -10.46 14.97 9.03
CA TYR A 12 -9.64 13.79 8.76
C TYR A 12 -8.13 14.08 8.94
N VAL A 13 -7.63 15.14 8.34
CA VAL A 13 -6.21 15.53 8.48
C VAL A 13 -5.86 15.83 9.92
N ALA A 14 -6.75 16.54 10.64
CA ALA A 14 -6.57 16.83 12.06
C ALA A 14 -6.54 15.54 12.91
N LEU A 15 -7.44 14.59 12.66
CA LEU A 15 -7.49 13.30 13.33
C LEU A 15 -6.19 12.51 13.15
N ILE A 16 -5.75 12.33 11.90
CA ILE A 16 -4.54 11.57 11.59
C ILE A 16 -3.30 12.24 12.19
N THR A 17 -3.19 13.56 12.07
CA THR A 17 -2.07 14.32 12.67
C THR A 17 -2.07 14.20 14.18
N PHE A 18 -3.23 14.32 14.84
CA PHE A 18 -3.38 14.15 16.28
C PHE A 18 -2.93 12.76 16.75
N VAL A 19 -3.41 11.71 16.10
CA VAL A 19 -3.02 10.33 16.38
C VAL A 19 -1.51 10.16 16.20
N GLY A 20 -0.94 10.63 15.10
CA GLY A 20 0.49 10.55 14.84
C GLY A 20 1.34 11.24 15.91
N ILE A 21 0.99 12.47 16.28
CA ILE A 21 1.69 13.23 17.34
C ILE A 21 1.54 12.54 18.71
N ARG A 22 0.38 11.97 19.01
CA ARG A 22 0.16 11.23 20.24
C ARG A 22 1.10 10.03 20.40
N PHE A 23 1.42 9.37 19.29
CA PHE A 23 2.40 8.27 19.29
C PHE A 23 3.85 8.77 19.39
N ALA A 24 4.15 9.99 18.97
CA ALA A 24 5.49 10.59 19.11
C ALA A 24 6.00 10.57 20.57
N GLN A 25 5.10 10.72 21.53
CA GLN A 25 5.46 10.69 22.95
C GLN A 25 6.01 9.34 23.43
N ARG A 26 5.79 8.26 22.67
CA ARG A 26 6.26 6.90 22.98
C ARG A 26 7.63 6.60 22.38
N VAL A 27 8.12 7.41 21.47
CA VAL A 27 9.39 7.21 20.77
C VAL A 27 10.52 7.79 21.62
N LYS A 28 11.36 6.91 22.18
CA LYS A 28 12.53 7.30 23.01
C LYS A 28 13.84 6.78 22.46
N THR A 29 13.81 5.72 21.69
CA THR A 29 15.00 5.02 21.18
C THR A 29 14.89 4.80 19.66
N ALA A 30 16.03 4.52 19.01
CA ALA A 30 16.01 4.13 17.59
C ALA A 30 15.16 2.87 17.34
N LYS A 31 15.11 1.94 18.30
CA LYS A 31 14.26 0.76 18.24
C LYS A 31 12.77 1.14 18.26
N ASP A 32 12.38 2.11 19.06
CA ASP A 32 10.99 2.59 19.09
C ASP A 32 10.63 3.28 17.75
N PHE A 33 11.56 4.06 17.21
CA PHE A 33 11.35 4.78 15.96
C PHE A 33 11.24 3.85 14.74
N PHE A 34 12.21 2.96 14.55
CA PHE A 34 12.27 2.12 13.35
C PHE A 34 11.49 0.82 13.45
N LEU A 35 11.27 0.27 14.64
CA LEU A 35 10.62 -1.02 14.87
C LEU A 35 9.40 -0.92 15.79
N ALA A 36 8.88 0.28 16.07
CA ALA A 36 7.75 0.48 17.01
C ALA A 36 7.98 -0.23 18.37
N GLY A 37 9.22 -0.30 18.85
CA GLY A 37 9.61 -1.05 20.04
C GLY A 37 9.37 -2.56 19.95
N ARG A 38 9.10 -3.11 18.77
CA ARG A 38 8.60 -4.49 18.55
C ARG A 38 7.32 -4.77 19.33
N SER A 39 6.32 -3.91 19.17
CA SER A 39 5.06 -4.01 19.88
C SER A 39 3.85 -4.20 18.97
N LEU A 40 4.06 -4.24 17.63
CA LEU A 40 2.97 -4.38 16.68
C LEU A 40 2.37 -5.79 16.73
N THR A 41 1.03 -5.83 16.75
CA THR A 41 0.25 -7.06 16.67
C THR A 41 -0.07 -7.41 15.22
N TRP A 42 -0.36 -8.66 14.94
CA TRP A 42 -0.62 -9.18 13.59
C TRP A 42 -1.66 -8.36 12.82
N TRP A 43 -2.77 -7.97 13.45
CA TRP A 43 -3.84 -7.22 12.79
C TRP A 43 -3.43 -5.77 12.44
N VAL A 44 -2.61 -5.11 13.28
CA VAL A 44 -2.05 -3.79 12.96
C VAL A 44 -1.07 -3.90 11.79
N ILE A 45 -0.24 -4.95 11.78
CA ILE A 45 0.70 -5.23 10.70
C ILE A 45 -0.06 -5.45 9.40
N GLY A 46 -1.06 -6.33 9.40
CA GLY A 46 -1.86 -6.63 8.22
C GLY A 46 -2.57 -5.40 7.66
N LEU A 47 -3.27 -4.64 8.51
CA LEU A 47 -3.92 -3.40 8.07
C LEU A 47 -2.90 -2.36 7.56
N SER A 48 -1.76 -2.20 8.23
CA SER A 48 -0.73 -1.25 7.78
C SER A 48 -0.07 -1.68 6.46
N ILE A 49 0.11 -2.98 6.22
CA ILE A 49 0.59 -3.50 4.94
C ILE A 49 -0.42 -3.20 3.83
N ILE A 50 -1.71 -3.44 4.06
CA ILE A 50 -2.76 -3.07 3.10
C ILE A 50 -2.72 -1.57 2.83
N GLY A 51 -2.66 -0.72 3.87
CA GLY A 51 -2.60 0.73 3.74
C GLY A 51 -1.36 1.23 2.99
N THR A 52 -0.26 0.48 3.05
CA THR A 52 0.95 0.79 2.28
C THR A 52 0.84 0.40 0.81
N ASN A 53 0.10 -0.66 0.51
CA ASN A 53 -0.11 -1.13 -0.86
C ASN A 53 -1.18 -0.34 -1.61
N VAL A 54 -2.18 0.16 -0.90
CA VAL A 54 -3.29 0.89 -1.51
C VAL A 54 -3.09 2.38 -1.26
N ASP A 55 -2.20 2.96 -2.03
CA ASP A 55 -2.01 4.41 -2.12
C ASP A 55 -2.97 5.03 -3.17
N THR A 56 -2.88 6.33 -3.37
CA THR A 56 -3.69 7.05 -4.36
C THR A 56 -3.47 6.52 -5.77
N ASN A 57 -2.23 6.19 -6.13
CA ASN A 57 -1.88 5.63 -7.43
C ASN A 57 -2.48 4.23 -7.60
N GLY A 58 -2.39 3.37 -6.58
CA GLY A 58 -3.01 2.05 -6.56
C GLY A 58 -4.53 2.13 -6.69
N TYR A 59 -5.19 3.04 -5.93
CA TYR A 59 -6.64 3.16 -5.95
C TYR A 59 -7.17 3.69 -7.30
N ILE A 60 -6.60 4.79 -7.81
CA ILE A 60 -7.02 5.40 -9.08
C ILE A 60 -6.52 4.58 -10.26
N GLY A 61 -5.26 4.12 -10.22
CA GLY A 61 -4.68 3.31 -11.28
C GLY A 61 -5.37 1.96 -11.44
N ALA A 62 -5.66 1.26 -10.34
CA ALA A 62 -6.41 0.01 -10.41
C ALA A 62 -7.83 0.21 -10.93
N SER A 63 -8.51 1.30 -10.54
CA SER A 63 -9.83 1.63 -11.06
C SER A 63 -9.79 1.94 -12.56
N GLY A 64 -8.80 2.70 -13.03
CA GLY A 64 -8.60 3.00 -14.44
C GLY A 64 -8.29 1.74 -15.27
N ASN A 65 -7.44 0.86 -14.75
CA ASN A 65 -7.16 -0.43 -15.38
C ASN A 65 -8.40 -1.33 -15.40
N ALA A 66 -9.15 -1.41 -14.29
CA ALA A 66 -10.39 -2.18 -14.25
C ALA A 66 -11.45 -1.66 -15.23
N TYR A 67 -11.48 -0.35 -15.46
CA TYR A 67 -12.32 0.25 -16.51
C TYR A 67 -11.89 -0.20 -17.92
N SER A 68 -10.61 -0.41 -18.16
CA SER A 68 -10.06 -0.80 -19.47
C SER A 68 -10.07 -2.31 -19.72
N ILE A 69 -9.71 -3.11 -18.72
CA ILE A 69 -9.49 -4.57 -18.85
C ILE A 69 -10.41 -5.43 -17.98
N GLY A 70 -11.32 -4.80 -17.26
CA GLY A 70 -12.31 -5.49 -16.44
C GLY A 70 -11.73 -6.20 -15.22
N ILE A 71 -12.35 -7.34 -14.86
CA ILE A 71 -12.01 -8.14 -13.67
C ILE A 71 -10.59 -8.75 -13.74
N ALA A 72 -9.97 -8.80 -14.92
CA ALA A 72 -8.59 -9.25 -15.09
C ALA A 72 -7.60 -8.43 -14.22
N GLN A 73 -7.92 -7.16 -13.91
CA GLN A 73 -7.14 -6.34 -12.98
C GLN A 73 -7.00 -7.00 -11.60
N ALA A 74 -7.99 -7.76 -11.14
CA ALA A 74 -7.93 -8.43 -9.83
C ALA A 74 -6.79 -9.45 -9.70
N ASN A 75 -6.20 -9.89 -10.83
CA ASN A 75 -5.04 -10.79 -10.80
C ASN A 75 -3.80 -10.16 -10.16
N PHE A 76 -3.70 -8.83 -10.08
CA PHE A 76 -2.64 -8.19 -9.28
C PHE A 76 -2.69 -8.62 -7.82
N GLU A 77 -3.89 -8.81 -7.26
CA GLU A 77 -4.05 -9.26 -5.88
C GLU A 77 -4.00 -10.79 -5.77
N TRP A 78 -4.68 -11.51 -6.65
CA TRP A 78 -4.78 -12.97 -6.55
C TRP A 78 -3.46 -13.67 -6.89
N ILE A 79 -2.89 -13.38 -8.04
CA ILE A 79 -1.64 -14.01 -8.52
C ILE A 79 -0.43 -13.20 -8.04
N GLY A 80 -0.55 -11.88 -8.04
CA GLY A 80 0.53 -10.99 -7.67
C GLY A 80 0.78 -10.86 -6.17
N ALA A 81 -0.21 -11.01 -5.32
CA ALA A 81 -0.02 -10.84 -3.89
C ALA A 81 -0.02 -12.17 -3.13
N ILE A 82 -1.10 -12.95 -3.21
CA ILE A 82 -1.34 -14.07 -2.30
C ILE A 82 -0.20 -15.12 -2.28
N PRO A 83 0.27 -15.68 -3.42
CA PRO A 83 1.33 -16.69 -3.37
C PRO A 83 2.65 -16.14 -2.83
N ALA A 84 3.00 -14.92 -3.20
CA ALA A 84 4.23 -14.27 -2.75
C ALA A 84 4.17 -13.93 -1.25
N MET A 85 3.02 -13.48 -0.74
CA MET A 85 2.79 -13.23 0.68
C MET A 85 2.91 -14.52 1.49
N ILE A 86 2.37 -15.63 1.02
CA ILE A 86 2.51 -16.95 1.68
C ILE A 86 3.98 -17.34 1.78
N ILE A 87 4.74 -17.20 0.69
CA ILE A 87 6.18 -17.48 0.67
C ILE A 87 6.92 -16.55 1.65
N ALA A 88 6.60 -15.26 1.63
CA ALA A 88 7.18 -14.29 2.55
C ALA A 88 6.87 -14.65 4.01
N ALA A 89 5.62 -14.95 4.34
CA ALA A 89 5.15 -15.24 5.69
C ALA A 89 5.74 -16.54 6.28
N LEU A 90 5.88 -17.58 5.45
CA LEU A 90 6.34 -18.89 5.92
C LEU A 90 7.87 -19.01 5.95
N ILE A 91 8.58 -18.34 5.05
CA ILE A 91 10.02 -18.53 4.86
C ILE A 91 10.80 -17.29 5.27
N PHE A 92 10.55 -16.13 4.64
CA PHE A 92 11.45 -14.99 4.75
C PHE A 92 11.21 -14.13 5.99
N ILE A 93 9.96 -13.85 6.34
CA ILE A 93 9.62 -13.05 7.53
C ILE A 93 10.17 -13.68 8.81
N PRO A 94 9.98 -14.99 9.08
CA PRO A 94 10.60 -15.65 10.23
C PRO A 94 12.12 -15.51 10.27
N LEU A 95 12.76 -15.59 9.10
CA LEU A 95 14.21 -15.47 8.96
C LEU A 95 14.69 -14.05 9.31
N TYR A 96 14.07 -13.04 8.77
CA TYR A 96 14.39 -11.63 9.04
C TYR A 96 14.11 -11.25 10.50
N TRP A 97 12.98 -11.69 11.04
CA TRP A 97 12.60 -11.40 12.42
C TRP A 97 13.57 -12.01 13.43
N ARG A 98 14.02 -13.26 13.21
CA ARG A 98 15.03 -13.95 14.04
C ARG A 98 16.41 -13.32 13.91
N ALA A 99 16.79 -12.85 12.73
CA ALA A 99 18.05 -12.16 12.51
C ALA A 99 18.16 -10.83 13.30
N GLY A 100 17.04 -10.29 13.77
CA GLY A 100 17.03 -9.11 14.63
C GLY A 100 17.36 -7.80 13.95
N VAL A 101 17.42 -7.78 12.62
CA VAL A 101 17.83 -6.65 11.79
C VAL A 101 16.80 -5.52 11.77
N TYR A 102 17.22 -4.32 11.40
CA TYR A 102 16.38 -3.14 11.20
C TYR A 102 15.94 -2.94 9.75
N SER A 103 16.65 -3.59 8.82
CA SER A 103 16.38 -3.42 7.39
C SER A 103 16.88 -4.61 6.56
N ILE A 104 16.35 -4.77 5.35
CA ILE A 104 16.79 -5.80 4.41
C ILE A 104 18.24 -5.59 3.96
N PRO A 105 18.71 -4.38 3.63
CA PRO A 105 20.13 -4.15 3.38
C PRO A 105 21.05 -4.60 4.52
N GLU A 106 20.62 -4.42 5.77
CA GLU A 106 21.38 -4.90 6.92
C GLU A 106 21.48 -6.43 6.94
N TYR A 107 20.36 -7.14 6.70
CA TYR A 107 20.36 -8.60 6.59
C TYR A 107 21.31 -9.10 5.49
N LEU A 108 21.28 -8.44 4.32
CA LEU A 108 22.19 -8.79 3.22
C LEU A 108 23.65 -8.52 3.58
N GLY A 109 23.92 -7.47 4.34
CA GLY A 109 25.26 -7.18 4.88
C GLY A 109 25.78 -8.27 5.82
N LEU A 110 24.91 -8.81 6.69
CA LEU A 110 25.24 -9.92 7.58
C LEU A 110 25.47 -11.23 6.82
N ARG A 111 24.70 -11.47 5.75
CA ARG A 111 24.78 -12.71 4.98
C ARG A 111 25.96 -12.73 4.00
N TYR A 112 26.30 -11.61 3.40
CA TYR A 112 27.32 -11.49 2.34
C TYR A 112 28.50 -10.63 2.79
N ASN A 113 28.37 -9.30 2.63
CA ASN A 113 29.40 -8.35 3.04
C ASN A 113 28.87 -6.90 3.04
N GLN A 114 29.73 -5.98 3.51
CA GLN A 114 29.40 -4.57 3.61
C GLN A 114 29.15 -3.90 2.23
N ALA A 115 29.84 -4.34 1.17
CA ALA A 115 29.62 -3.77 -0.17
C ALA A 115 28.20 -4.08 -0.67
N VAL A 116 27.72 -5.32 -0.49
CA VAL A 116 26.34 -5.71 -0.82
C VAL A 116 25.32 -4.90 -0.01
N ARG A 117 25.60 -4.66 1.29
CA ARG A 117 24.74 -3.80 2.12
C ARG A 117 24.62 -2.38 1.56
N VAL A 118 25.73 -1.76 1.16
CA VAL A 118 25.74 -0.40 0.62
C VAL A 118 24.99 -0.33 -0.69
N VAL A 119 25.26 -1.26 -1.61
CA VAL A 119 24.56 -1.32 -2.91
C VAL A 119 23.04 -1.50 -2.70
N ALA A 120 22.65 -2.46 -1.88
CA ALA A 120 21.24 -2.71 -1.59
C ALA A 120 20.56 -1.48 -0.93
N ALA A 121 21.23 -0.84 0.02
CA ALA A 121 20.70 0.38 0.66
C ALA A 121 20.53 1.53 -0.36
N SER A 122 21.52 1.71 -1.24
CA SER A 122 21.43 2.74 -2.29
C SER A 122 20.26 2.50 -3.24
N ILE A 123 20.03 1.26 -3.64
CA ILE A 123 18.89 0.87 -4.48
C ILE A 123 17.57 1.16 -3.75
N VAL A 124 17.44 0.69 -2.50
CA VAL A 124 16.21 0.91 -1.70
C VAL A 124 15.91 2.39 -1.54
N VAL A 125 16.90 3.20 -1.20
CA VAL A 125 16.73 4.66 -1.04
C VAL A 125 16.30 5.31 -2.36
N THR A 126 16.99 5.00 -3.45
CA THR A 126 16.69 5.56 -4.77
C THR A 126 15.26 5.23 -5.20
N VAL A 127 14.89 3.94 -5.15
CA VAL A 127 13.54 3.48 -5.51
C VAL A 127 12.47 4.13 -4.62
N SER A 128 12.73 4.23 -3.31
CA SER A 128 11.78 4.86 -2.37
C SER A 128 11.56 6.33 -2.65
N VAL A 129 12.60 7.09 -2.99
CA VAL A 129 12.48 8.51 -3.35
C VAL A 129 11.61 8.70 -4.60
N PHE A 130 11.86 7.90 -5.65
CA PHE A 130 11.06 7.98 -6.87
C PHE A 130 9.60 7.54 -6.62
N ALA A 131 9.38 6.44 -5.91
CA ALA A 131 8.05 5.96 -5.57
C ALA A 131 7.25 7.00 -4.76
N MET A 132 7.89 7.63 -3.77
CA MET A 132 7.27 8.70 -2.98
C MET A 132 6.93 9.93 -3.84
N GLY A 133 7.80 10.30 -4.79
CA GLY A 133 7.53 11.38 -5.74
C GLY A 133 6.30 11.11 -6.60
N VAL A 134 6.17 9.90 -7.13
CA VAL A 134 5.00 9.46 -7.93
C VAL A 134 3.73 9.48 -7.08
N ALA A 135 3.77 8.94 -5.85
CA ALA A 135 2.61 8.91 -4.95
C ALA A 135 2.15 10.33 -4.57
N MET A 136 3.08 11.24 -4.25
CA MET A 136 2.76 12.64 -3.96
C MET A 136 2.17 13.38 -5.16
N TRP A 137 2.71 13.12 -6.35
CA TRP A 137 2.18 13.72 -7.59
C TRP A 137 0.77 13.21 -7.90
N ALA A 138 0.51 11.91 -7.77
CA ALA A 138 -0.81 11.31 -7.94
C ALA A 138 -1.84 11.90 -6.96
N LEU A 139 -1.46 12.05 -5.68
CA LEU A 139 -2.30 12.70 -4.68
C LEU A 139 -2.56 14.17 -5.03
N ALA A 140 -1.56 14.91 -5.47
CA ALA A 140 -1.71 16.31 -5.84
C ALA A 140 -2.66 16.51 -7.04
N ILE A 141 -2.59 15.65 -8.06
CA ILE A 141 -3.54 15.66 -9.19
C ILE A 141 -4.96 15.37 -8.69
N THR A 142 -5.12 14.42 -7.78
CA THR A 142 -6.41 14.13 -7.17
C THR A 142 -6.97 15.35 -6.45
N LEU A 143 -6.17 16.01 -5.62
CA LEU A 143 -6.56 17.25 -4.94
C LEU A 143 -6.87 18.38 -5.93
N GLN A 144 -6.11 18.49 -7.02
CA GLN A 144 -6.41 19.45 -8.08
C GLN A 144 -7.77 19.18 -8.72
N THR A 145 -8.05 17.91 -9.05
CA THR A 145 -9.29 17.52 -9.74
C THR A 145 -10.53 17.73 -8.86
N PHE A 146 -10.46 17.34 -7.58
CA PHE A 146 -11.64 17.38 -6.68
C PHE A 146 -11.76 18.70 -5.91
N ILE A 147 -10.65 19.33 -5.54
CA ILE A 147 -10.61 20.51 -4.67
C ILE A 147 -10.25 21.77 -5.44
N GLY A 148 -9.58 21.62 -6.60
CA GLY A 148 -9.11 22.77 -7.40
C GLY A 148 -7.78 23.33 -6.92
N TRP A 149 -7.04 22.64 -6.04
CA TRP A 149 -5.74 23.12 -5.57
C TRP A 149 -4.67 23.02 -6.67
N PRO A 150 -3.75 23.99 -6.76
CA PRO A 150 -2.61 23.83 -7.64
C PRO A 150 -1.72 22.67 -7.15
N ILE A 151 -1.11 21.92 -8.09
CA ILE A 151 -0.32 20.71 -7.81
C ILE A 151 0.76 20.94 -6.74
N TRP A 152 1.48 22.07 -6.83
CA TRP A 152 2.53 22.39 -5.87
C TRP A 152 2.02 22.53 -4.43
N LEU A 153 0.81 23.09 -4.24
CA LEU A 153 0.18 23.23 -2.93
C LEU A 153 -0.24 21.86 -2.39
N GLY A 154 -0.81 21.01 -3.23
CA GLY A 154 -1.14 19.61 -2.88
C GLY A 154 0.08 18.83 -2.39
N ILE A 155 1.21 18.93 -3.10
CA ILE A 155 2.48 18.30 -2.70
C ILE A 155 2.99 18.89 -1.39
N LEU A 156 3.01 20.20 -1.25
CA LEU A 156 3.52 20.87 -0.06
C LEU A 156 2.73 20.51 1.19
N VAL A 157 1.41 20.60 1.14
CA VAL A 157 0.54 20.31 2.28
C VAL A 157 0.60 18.84 2.66
N SER A 158 0.43 17.93 1.70
CA SER A 158 0.48 16.48 1.98
C SER A 158 1.85 16.05 2.49
N GLY A 159 2.93 16.50 1.85
CA GLY A 159 4.30 16.21 2.26
C GLY A 159 4.62 16.72 3.66
N THR A 160 4.16 17.93 4.00
CA THR A 160 4.35 18.50 5.34
C THR A 160 3.57 17.71 6.39
N VAL A 161 2.30 17.41 6.16
CA VAL A 161 1.45 16.67 7.11
C VAL A 161 2.00 15.28 7.35
N VAL A 162 2.26 14.52 6.28
CA VAL A 162 2.79 13.15 6.36
C VAL A 162 4.19 13.15 6.99
N GLY A 163 5.06 14.09 6.57
CA GLY A 163 6.40 14.22 7.11
C GLY A 163 6.40 14.50 8.61
N LEU A 164 5.58 15.43 9.08
CA LEU A 164 5.52 15.79 10.49
C LEU A 164 5.14 14.60 11.38
N TYR A 165 4.04 13.91 11.09
CA TYR A 165 3.64 12.81 11.97
C TYR A 165 4.54 11.57 11.83
N SER A 166 5.11 11.31 10.65
CA SER A 166 6.01 10.18 10.43
C SER A 166 7.35 10.38 11.12
N VAL A 167 7.95 11.58 11.01
CA VAL A 167 9.19 11.92 11.68
C VAL A 167 9.03 11.98 13.19
N ALA A 168 7.89 12.48 13.68
CA ALA A 168 7.63 12.55 15.11
C ALA A 168 7.31 11.20 15.73
N GLY A 169 6.49 10.38 15.08
CA GLY A 169 5.92 9.17 15.68
C GLY A 169 6.53 7.84 15.21
N GLY A 170 7.42 7.86 14.21
CA GLY A 170 8.08 6.67 13.67
C GLY A 170 7.11 5.60 13.16
N LEU A 171 7.60 4.35 13.08
CA LEU A 171 6.84 3.21 12.55
C LEU A 171 5.52 2.96 13.30
N GLY A 172 5.50 3.17 14.62
CA GLY A 172 4.30 2.94 15.43
C GLY A 172 3.15 3.87 15.08
N ALA A 173 3.45 5.16 14.85
CA ALA A 173 2.46 6.13 14.41
C ALA A 173 1.94 5.79 13.03
N VAL A 174 2.84 5.50 12.07
CA VAL A 174 2.50 5.13 10.70
C VAL A 174 1.59 3.90 10.70
N ALA A 175 1.95 2.82 11.40
CA ALA A 175 1.16 1.59 11.41
C ALA A 175 -0.27 1.77 11.95
N ILE A 176 -0.45 2.61 12.96
CA ILE A 176 -1.79 2.88 13.51
C ILE A 176 -2.59 3.82 12.59
N THR A 177 -1.95 4.85 12.04
CA THR A 177 -2.65 5.74 11.09
C THR A 177 -3.05 5.00 9.83
N ASP A 178 -2.19 4.14 9.27
CA ASP A 178 -2.51 3.25 8.14
C ASP A 178 -3.72 2.37 8.47
N SER A 179 -3.76 1.78 9.67
CA SER A 179 -4.87 0.92 10.09
C SER A 179 -6.21 1.65 10.10
N ILE A 180 -6.24 2.90 10.59
CA ILE A 180 -7.43 3.75 10.57
C ILE A 180 -7.82 4.09 9.13
N GLN A 181 -6.84 4.46 8.30
CA GLN A 181 -7.04 4.82 6.90
C GLN A 181 -7.63 3.68 6.09
N VAL A 182 -7.11 2.47 6.27
CA VAL A 182 -7.63 1.26 5.61
C VAL A 182 -9.08 1.00 5.98
N CYS A 183 -9.45 1.10 7.25
CA CYS A 183 -10.84 0.94 7.66
C CYS A 183 -11.77 1.95 6.99
N ILE A 184 -11.38 3.23 6.94
CA ILE A 184 -12.13 4.28 6.25
C ILE A 184 -12.24 3.97 4.76
N MET A 185 -11.12 3.59 4.14
CA MET A 185 -11.05 3.28 2.71
C MET A 185 -11.95 2.11 2.32
N PHE A 186 -11.99 1.03 3.12
CA PHE A 186 -12.91 -0.09 2.89
C PHE A 186 -14.37 0.34 2.98
N VAL A 187 -14.73 1.10 4.01
CA VAL A 187 -16.10 1.60 4.16
C VAL A 187 -16.50 2.49 2.97
N CYS A 188 -15.66 3.44 2.60
CA CYS A 188 -15.91 4.32 1.46
C CYS A 188 -15.99 3.52 0.14
N GLY A 189 -15.10 2.55 -0.07
CA GLY A 189 -15.14 1.69 -1.25
C GLY A 189 -16.44 0.89 -1.37
N LEU A 190 -16.90 0.30 -0.27
CA LEU A 190 -18.19 -0.42 -0.26
C LEU A 190 -19.37 0.51 -0.54
N ILE A 191 -19.37 1.73 -0.02
CA ILE A 191 -20.40 2.74 -0.30
C ILE A 191 -20.40 3.09 -1.80
N ILE A 192 -19.25 3.36 -2.39
CA ILE A 192 -19.13 3.70 -3.82
C ILE A 192 -19.66 2.55 -4.69
N VAL A 193 -19.27 1.29 -4.38
CA VAL A 193 -19.77 0.12 -5.10
C VAL A 193 -21.29 0.00 -4.95
N GLY A 194 -21.83 0.20 -3.74
CA GLY A 194 -23.29 0.16 -3.49
C GLY A 194 -24.04 1.21 -4.30
N ILE A 195 -23.55 2.44 -4.34
CA ILE A 195 -24.13 3.53 -5.14
C ILE A 195 -24.07 3.17 -6.64
N GLY A 196 -22.91 2.75 -7.15
CA GLY A 196 -22.74 2.40 -8.55
C GLY A 196 -23.67 1.27 -9.02
N ILE A 197 -23.85 0.22 -8.20
CA ILE A 197 -24.79 -0.86 -8.49
C ILE A 197 -26.24 -0.35 -8.47
N SER A 198 -26.58 0.50 -7.50
CA SER A 198 -27.92 1.10 -7.41
C SER A 198 -28.25 1.96 -8.64
N ASP A 199 -27.32 2.83 -9.04
CA ASP A 199 -27.48 3.71 -10.21
C ASP A 199 -27.55 2.92 -11.52
N ALA A 200 -26.91 1.78 -11.59
CA ALA A 200 -27.04 0.87 -12.74
C ALA A 200 -28.41 0.18 -12.86
N GLY A 201 -29.23 0.27 -11.82
CA GLY A 201 -30.52 -0.42 -11.73
C GLY A 201 -30.44 -1.81 -11.10
N GLY A 202 -29.47 -2.03 -10.22
CA GLY A 202 -29.21 -3.28 -9.50
C GLY A 202 -28.14 -4.15 -10.14
N ALA A 203 -27.70 -5.19 -9.42
CA ALA A 203 -26.59 -6.04 -9.83
C ALA A 203 -26.81 -6.76 -11.18
N GLN A 204 -28.01 -7.24 -11.45
CA GLN A 204 -28.32 -7.90 -12.73
C GLN A 204 -28.23 -6.91 -13.91
N SER A 205 -28.77 -5.70 -13.76
CA SER A 205 -28.69 -4.65 -14.77
C SER A 205 -27.25 -4.20 -14.99
N PHE A 206 -26.49 -4.05 -13.93
CA PHE A 206 -25.05 -3.73 -14.01
C PHE A 206 -24.29 -4.75 -14.85
N VAL A 207 -24.43 -6.05 -14.53
CA VAL A 207 -23.76 -7.14 -15.25
C VAL A 207 -24.22 -7.18 -16.72
N ALA A 208 -25.52 -7.01 -16.99
CA ALA A 208 -26.05 -7.00 -18.35
C ALA A 208 -25.50 -5.85 -19.19
N LYS A 209 -25.45 -4.64 -18.63
CA LYS A 209 -24.87 -3.46 -19.30
C LYS A 209 -23.38 -3.66 -19.58
N LEU A 210 -22.63 -4.11 -18.56
CA LEU A 210 -21.20 -4.36 -18.68
C LEU A 210 -20.88 -5.39 -19.75
N THR A 211 -21.64 -6.51 -19.79
CA THR A 211 -21.44 -7.56 -20.79
C THR A 211 -21.82 -7.11 -22.20
N ALA A 212 -22.84 -6.26 -22.32
CA ALA A 212 -23.25 -5.73 -23.62
C ALA A 212 -22.22 -4.75 -24.22
N GLU A 213 -21.61 -3.90 -23.38
CA GLU A 213 -20.61 -2.94 -23.84
C GLU A 213 -19.24 -3.56 -24.00
N ASN A 214 -18.83 -4.44 -23.08
CA ASN A 214 -17.50 -5.05 -23.02
C ASN A 214 -17.56 -6.53 -22.62
N PRO A 215 -17.76 -7.45 -23.58
CA PRO A 215 -17.93 -8.88 -23.28
C PRO A 215 -16.72 -9.53 -22.58
N THR A 216 -15.53 -8.95 -22.72
CA THR A 216 -14.29 -9.46 -22.10
C THR A 216 -14.07 -8.99 -20.66
N HIS A 217 -14.83 -8.00 -20.19
CA HIS A 217 -14.63 -7.40 -18.86
C HIS A 217 -14.90 -8.35 -17.69
N LEU A 218 -15.66 -9.41 -17.90
CA LEU A 218 -15.88 -10.47 -16.90
C LEU A 218 -14.92 -11.66 -17.04
N GLN A 219 -13.96 -11.58 -17.96
CA GLN A 219 -12.93 -12.63 -18.09
C GLN A 219 -11.79 -12.36 -17.10
N ALA A 220 -11.51 -13.36 -16.25
CA ALA A 220 -10.42 -13.27 -15.29
C ALA A 220 -9.03 -13.34 -15.98
N TYR A 221 -8.94 -14.02 -17.11
CA TYR A 221 -7.72 -14.16 -17.89
C TYR A 221 -7.96 -13.67 -19.32
N LEU A 222 -7.13 -12.76 -19.76
CA LEU A 222 -7.17 -12.25 -21.11
C LEU A 222 -6.32 -13.12 -22.04
N PRO A 223 -6.60 -13.13 -23.35
CA PRO A 223 -5.86 -13.95 -24.32
C PRO A 223 -4.35 -13.70 -24.32
N SER A 224 -3.59 -14.65 -24.85
CA SER A 224 -2.13 -14.58 -24.88
C SER A 224 -1.57 -13.47 -25.80
N ASP A 225 -2.38 -13.01 -26.73
CA ASP A 225 -2.08 -11.92 -27.68
C ASP A 225 -2.57 -10.54 -27.22
N HIS A 226 -3.17 -10.46 -26.02
CA HIS A 226 -3.59 -9.17 -25.46
C HIS A 226 -2.39 -8.25 -25.20
N GLU A 227 -2.41 -7.04 -25.77
CA GLU A 227 -1.26 -6.12 -25.80
C GLU A 227 -0.70 -5.78 -24.40
N SER A 228 -1.56 -5.50 -23.46
CA SER A 228 -1.14 -4.97 -22.14
C SER A 228 -1.20 -5.99 -21.01
N TYR A 229 -1.99 -7.07 -21.15
CA TYR A 229 -2.30 -7.95 -20.03
C TYR A 229 -2.47 -9.43 -20.46
N PRO A 230 -1.49 -10.02 -21.16
CA PRO A 230 -1.57 -11.41 -21.58
C PRO A 230 -1.46 -12.34 -20.35
N TRP A 231 -2.26 -13.41 -20.30
CA TRP A 231 -2.32 -14.31 -19.15
C TRP A 231 -0.95 -14.88 -18.73
N HIS A 232 -0.11 -15.23 -19.67
CA HIS A 232 1.24 -15.76 -19.39
C HIS A 232 2.17 -14.71 -18.77
N GLY A 233 2.05 -13.44 -19.16
CA GLY A 233 2.78 -12.33 -18.55
C GLY A 233 2.34 -12.11 -17.10
N VAL A 234 1.04 -12.27 -16.82
CA VAL A 234 0.51 -12.18 -15.46
C VAL A 234 1.04 -13.32 -14.58
N ILE A 235 0.99 -14.56 -15.03
CA ILE A 235 1.43 -15.70 -14.22
C ILE A 235 2.96 -15.70 -14.07
N LEU A 236 3.71 -15.62 -15.15
CA LEU A 236 5.16 -15.76 -15.12
C LEU A 236 5.86 -14.46 -14.69
N GLY A 237 5.49 -13.33 -15.28
CA GLY A 237 6.11 -12.03 -14.97
C GLY A 237 5.70 -11.50 -13.61
N LEU A 238 4.39 -11.29 -13.40
CA LEU A 238 3.87 -10.78 -12.14
C LEU A 238 4.00 -11.82 -11.02
N GLY A 239 3.45 -13.01 -11.20
CA GLY A 239 3.34 -14.00 -10.12
C GLY A 239 4.67 -14.60 -9.67
N LEU A 240 5.58 -14.94 -10.59
CA LEU A 240 6.82 -15.62 -10.24
C LEU A 240 8.04 -14.70 -10.07
N VAL A 241 8.04 -13.52 -10.67
CA VAL A 241 9.21 -12.63 -10.64
C VAL A 241 8.94 -11.38 -9.82
N LEU A 242 7.98 -10.55 -10.26
CA LEU A 242 7.78 -9.22 -9.69
C LEU A 242 7.25 -9.29 -8.25
N SER A 243 6.24 -10.13 -8.01
CA SER A 243 5.58 -10.21 -6.71
C SER A 243 6.46 -10.80 -5.61
N PRO A 244 7.19 -11.91 -5.83
CA PRO A 244 8.16 -12.38 -4.84
C PRO A 244 9.23 -11.33 -4.55
N ALA A 245 9.76 -10.64 -5.56
CA ALA A 245 10.74 -9.57 -5.36
C ALA A 245 10.18 -8.43 -4.48
N TYR A 246 8.91 -8.04 -4.70
CA TYR A 246 8.24 -7.00 -3.94
C TYR A 246 7.94 -7.45 -2.49
N TRP A 247 7.28 -8.59 -2.30
CA TRP A 247 6.84 -9.06 -0.98
C TRP A 247 7.98 -9.57 -0.09
N VAL A 248 9.05 -10.10 -0.67
CA VAL A 248 10.22 -10.61 0.06
C VAL A 248 11.32 -9.56 0.22
N GLY A 249 11.48 -8.65 -0.74
CA GLY A 249 12.56 -7.66 -0.79
C GLY A 249 12.12 -6.22 -0.51
N GLY A 250 10.82 -5.94 -0.49
CA GLY A 250 10.29 -4.60 -0.30
C GLY A 250 10.46 -4.08 1.12
N GLN A 251 11.38 -3.12 1.33
CA GLN A 251 11.66 -2.57 2.67
C GLN A 251 10.40 -1.99 3.32
N ALA A 252 9.55 -1.30 2.57
CA ALA A 252 8.33 -0.69 3.10
C ALA A 252 7.37 -1.71 3.72
N ILE A 253 7.21 -2.87 3.10
CA ILE A 253 6.38 -3.98 3.59
C ILE A 253 7.04 -4.64 4.81
N LEU A 254 8.29 -5.05 4.65
CA LEU A 254 9.00 -5.82 5.65
C LEU A 254 9.30 -5.03 6.92
N GLN A 255 9.42 -3.71 6.84
CA GLN A 255 9.61 -2.85 8.01
C GLN A 255 8.52 -3.06 9.07
N ARG A 256 7.28 -3.28 8.65
CA ARG A 256 6.14 -3.51 9.55
C ARG A 256 6.24 -4.86 10.24
N THR A 257 6.62 -5.90 9.51
CA THR A 257 6.79 -7.25 10.06
C THR A 257 7.96 -7.32 11.05
N LEU A 258 9.04 -6.56 10.82
CA LEU A 258 10.17 -6.44 11.74
C LEU A 258 9.78 -5.75 13.07
N GLY A 259 8.75 -4.91 13.07
CA GLY A 259 8.17 -4.28 14.25
C GLY A 259 7.23 -5.18 15.06
N ALA A 260 7.02 -6.42 14.67
CA ALA A 260 6.12 -7.37 15.32
C ALA A 260 6.54 -7.72 16.74
N LYS A 261 5.54 -7.93 17.61
CA LYS A 261 5.73 -8.34 18.99
C LYS A 261 6.29 -9.76 19.10
N THR A 262 5.81 -10.66 18.28
CA THR A 262 6.25 -12.06 18.21
C THR A 262 6.53 -12.45 16.76
N GLN A 263 7.26 -13.57 16.58
CA GLN A 263 7.45 -14.13 15.24
C GLN A 263 6.12 -14.52 14.59
N TRP A 264 5.17 -15.02 15.39
CA TRP A 264 3.84 -15.35 14.91
C TRP A 264 3.10 -14.10 14.40
N ASP A 265 3.13 -12.99 15.17
CA ASP A 265 2.53 -11.72 14.73
C ASP A 265 3.15 -11.22 13.42
N ALA A 266 4.47 -11.40 13.24
CA ALA A 266 5.15 -11.02 12.02
C ALA A 266 4.68 -11.80 10.79
N SER A 267 4.44 -13.11 10.96
CA SER A 267 4.03 -14.00 9.87
C SER A 267 2.53 -13.99 9.62
N ALA A 268 1.72 -13.74 10.64
CA ALA A 268 0.26 -13.74 10.54
C ALA A 268 -0.31 -12.41 10.03
N GLY A 269 0.40 -11.32 10.22
CA GLY A 269 0.04 -9.99 9.68
C GLY A 269 0.39 -9.85 8.23
#